data_8ae04487d4735447241864e48eb560c2
#
_entry.id   8ae04487d4735447241864e48eb560c2
#
_cell.length_a   1.000
_cell.length_b   1.000
_cell.length_c   1.000
_cell.angle_alpha   90.00
_cell.angle_beta   90.00
_cell.angle_gamma   90.00
#
_symmetry.space_group_name_H-M   'P 1'
#
loop_
_entity.id
_entity.type
_entity.pdbx_description
1 polymer ?
#
loop_
_entity_poly.entity_id
_entity_poly.type
_entity_poly.pdbx_seq_one_letter_code
_entity_poly.pdbx_strand_id
1 'polypeptide(L)'
;MTQNKYDDPAFFEKYSQMSRSKNGLEGAGEWHVLQRVLPDFTNKTVLDLGCGYGWHSIYAIEHGAKKVIASDISSKMIETARIKNNDPRIKYECISFEESNFGEAVFDIVICSLMIHYLPSYQDFVKKVNKWLKTGGYLVFNVEHPVFTAKGDQDWYYNEAGEIEHFPVDNYYLEEKREAVFLGEKVIKYHRTLTTYLNELLNGGFEIIQVKEPTVSSNALIAHPEFKDELRRPMMLIVSARKI
;
A
#
# COMPACT_ATOMS: atom_id res chain seq x y z
N MET A 1 -14.76 -7.67 -12.52
CA MET A 1 -13.92 -6.65 -13.19
C MET A 1 -13.12 -5.95 -12.14
N THR A 2 -11.81 -5.90 -12.29
CA THR A 2 -10.92 -5.17 -11.39
C THR A 2 -11.17 -3.67 -11.58
N GLN A 3 -11.38 -2.95 -10.48
CA GLN A 3 -11.63 -1.51 -10.52
C GLN A 3 -10.35 -0.77 -10.86
N ASN A 4 -10.38 0.09 -11.90
CA ASN A 4 -9.28 0.99 -12.23
C ASN A 4 -9.79 2.44 -12.27
N LYS A 5 -9.89 3.08 -11.10
CA LYS A 5 -10.29 4.49 -11.00
C LYS A 5 -9.16 5.46 -11.40
N TYR A 6 -7.92 5.01 -11.34
CA TYR A 6 -6.76 5.86 -11.59
C TYR A 6 -6.57 6.25 -13.07
N ASP A 7 -7.28 5.60 -14.00
CA ASP A 7 -7.34 6.01 -15.41
C ASP A 7 -8.48 7.01 -15.70
N ASP A 8 -9.40 7.24 -14.74
CA ASP A 8 -10.38 8.31 -14.84
C ASP A 8 -9.66 9.68 -14.76
N PRO A 9 -9.88 10.60 -15.73
CA PRO A 9 -9.16 11.86 -15.76
C PRO A 9 -9.38 12.75 -14.54
N ALA A 10 -10.63 12.83 -14.04
CA ALA A 10 -10.98 13.69 -12.92
C ALA A 10 -10.40 13.13 -11.60
N PHE A 11 -10.47 11.81 -11.42
CA PHE A 11 -9.87 11.15 -10.28
C PHE A 11 -8.35 11.29 -10.28
N PHE A 12 -7.70 11.06 -11.43
CA PHE A 12 -6.25 11.19 -11.59
C PHE A 12 -5.77 12.60 -11.29
N GLU A 13 -6.48 13.63 -11.74
CA GLU A 13 -6.15 15.04 -11.46
C GLU A 13 -6.19 15.31 -9.96
N LYS A 14 -7.25 14.88 -9.25
CA LYS A 14 -7.35 15.03 -7.79
C LYS A 14 -6.23 14.26 -7.08
N TYR A 15 -5.93 13.03 -7.54
CA TYR A 15 -4.83 12.23 -6.99
C TYR A 15 -3.47 12.92 -7.17
N SER A 16 -3.24 13.57 -8.31
CA SER A 16 -2.00 14.30 -8.59
C SER A 16 -1.72 15.43 -7.60
N GLN A 17 -2.77 15.97 -6.96
CA GLN A 17 -2.66 17.05 -5.97
C GLN A 17 -2.31 16.56 -4.56
N MET A 18 -2.40 15.27 -4.28
CA MET A 18 -2.04 14.72 -2.96
C MET A 18 -0.55 14.93 -2.64
N SER A 19 -0.25 15.08 -1.35
CA SER A 19 1.12 15.27 -0.89
C SER A 19 2.08 14.17 -1.38
N ARG A 20 1.67 12.90 -1.29
CA ARG A 20 2.47 11.76 -1.79
C ARG A 20 2.71 11.78 -3.30
N SER A 21 1.79 12.37 -4.07
CA SER A 21 1.95 12.49 -5.53
C SER A 21 2.90 13.61 -5.92
N LYS A 22 2.90 14.72 -5.16
CA LYS A 22 3.75 15.90 -5.39
C LYS A 22 5.15 15.73 -4.82
N ASN A 23 5.22 15.25 -3.58
CA ASN A 23 6.45 15.24 -2.77
C ASN A 23 7.06 13.83 -2.64
N GLY A 24 6.54 12.84 -3.38
CA GLY A 24 7.03 11.47 -3.32
C GLY A 24 6.85 10.82 -1.95
N LEU A 25 7.81 10.01 -1.56
CA LEU A 25 7.77 9.26 -0.30
C LEU A 25 7.74 10.18 0.93
N GLU A 26 8.42 11.30 0.91
CA GLU A 26 8.40 12.29 2.01
C GLU A 26 7.00 12.90 2.21
N GLY A 27 6.17 12.91 1.17
CA GLY A 27 4.77 13.32 1.25
C GLY A 27 3.81 12.24 1.75
N ALA A 28 4.29 11.01 2.00
CA ALA A 28 3.50 9.90 2.52
C ALA A 28 3.64 9.82 4.05
N GLY A 29 2.52 9.97 4.75
CA GLY A 29 2.51 10.06 6.23
C GLY A 29 3.09 8.85 6.95
N GLU A 30 3.03 7.67 6.34
CA GLU A 30 3.56 6.42 6.87
C GLU A 30 5.05 6.18 6.55
N TRP A 31 5.64 6.98 5.65
CA TRP A 31 6.98 6.73 5.11
C TRP A 31 8.06 6.65 6.19
N HIS A 32 8.03 7.54 7.17
CA HIS A 32 9.02 7.58 8.27
C HIS A 32 9.08 6.28 9.09
N VAL A 33 8.03 5.44 9.03
CA VAL A 33 8.00 4.10 9.63
C VAL A 33 8.31 3.03 8.59
N LEU A 34 7.69 3.11 7.39
CA LEU A 34 7.85 2.12 6.33
C LEU A 34 9.31 1.96 5.91
N GLN A 35 10.06 3.06 5.72
CA GLN A 35 11.48 2.98 5.34
C GLN A 35 12.35 2.19 6.31
N ARG A 36 11.98 2.14 7.61
CA ARG A 36 12.74 1.43 8.65
C ARG A 36 12.50 -0.07 8.70
N VAL A 37 11.45 -0.54 8.04
CA VAL A 37 11.13 -1.97 7.95
C VAL A 37 11.49 -2.58 6.60
N LEU A 38 11.93 -1.74 5.66
CA LEU A 38 12.44 -2.21 4.38
C LEU A 38 13.79 -2.93 4.58
N PRO A 39 14.01 -4.07 3.90
CA PRO A 39 15.28 -4.78 3.96
C PRO A 39 16.36 -4.07 3.13
N ASP A 40 17.61 -4.52 3.25
CA ASP A 40 18.71 -4.05 2.40
C ASP A 40 18.48 -4.41 0.94
N PHE A 41 18.55 -3.40 0.07
CA PHE A 41 18.34 -3.55 -1.38
C PHE A 41 19.62 -3.90 -2.16
N THR A 42 20.78 -3.88 -1.54
CA THR A 42 22.07 -4.04 -2.22
C THR A 42 22.11 -5.32 -3.06
N ASN A 43 22.27 -5.16 -4.38
CA ASN A 43 22.29 -6.23 -5.38
C ASN A 43 21.00 -7.08 -5.47
N LYS A 44 19.87 -6.60 -4.97
CA LYS A 44 18.58 -7.31 -4.97
C LYS A 44 17.78 -7.07 -6.25
N THR A 45 16.98 -8.07 -6.61
CA THR A 45 15.90 -7.95 -7.60
C THR A 45 14.59 -7.70 -6.87
N VAL A 46 13.94 -6.59 -7.18
CA VAL A 46 12.77 -6.09 -6.46
C VAL A 46 11.54 -6.12 -7.37
N LEU A 47 10.39 -6.48 -6.81
CA LEU A 47 9.07 -6.30 -7.42
C LEU A 47 8.32 -5.23 -6.62
N ASP A 48 7.83 -4.21 -7.31
CA ASP A 48 6.96 -3.14 -6.75
C ASP A 48 5.56 -3.31 -7.32
N LEU A 49 4.63 -3.82 -6.51
CA LEU A 49 3.25 -4.12 -6.90
C LEU A 49 2.33 -2.94 -6.56
N GLY A 50 1.60 -2.46 -7.56
CA GLY A 50 0.80 -1.24 -7.44
C GLY A 50 1.71 -0.02 -7.28
N CYS A 51 2.70 0.09 -8.14
CA CYS A 51 3.82 1.04 -8.00
C CYS A 51 3.39 2.52 -8.11
N GLY A 52 2.20 2.81 -8.63
CA GLY A 52 1.75 4.18 -8.86
C GLY A 52 2.77 4.98 -9.68
N TYR A 53 3.26 6.08 -9.13
CA TYR A 53 4.30 6.92 -9.77
C TYR A 53 5.73 6.37 -9.65
N GLY A 54 5.92 5.16 -9.09
CA GLY A 54 7.22 4.50 -9.02
C GLY A 54 8.17 5.02 -7.93
N TRP A 55 7.63 5.67 -6.89
CA TRP A 55 8.46 6.23 -5.83
C TRP A 55 9.24 5.16 -5.02
N HIS A 56 8.64 4.02 -4.73
CA HIS A 56 9.34 2.91 -4.07
C HIS A 56 10.33 2.24 -5.01
N SER A 57 10.01 2.20 -6.31
CA SER A 57 10.90 1.65 -7.33
C SER A 57 12.21 2.43 -7.44
N ILE A 58 12.13 3.78 -7.54
CA ILE A 58 13.35 4.62 -7.61
C ILE A 58 14.12 4.59 -6.29
N TYR A 59 13.42 4.60 -5.14
CA TYR A 59 14.04 4.47 -3.83
C TYR A 59 14.85 3.16 -3.73
N ALA A 60 14.31 2.03 -4.17
CA ALA A 60 15.03 0.77 -4.17
C ALA A 60 16.32 0.83 -5.03
N ILE A 61 16.26 1.47 -6.19
CA ILE A 61 17.41 1.69 -7.08
C ILE A 61 18.49 2.57 -6.41
N GLU A 62 18.07 3.67 -5.79
CA GLU A 62 18.98 4.59 -5.08
C GLU A 62 19.65 3.93 -3.88
N HIS A 63 18.99 2.89 -3.29
CA HIS A 63 19.51 2.09 -2.20
C HIS A 63 20.17 0.77 -2.63
N GLY A 64 20.60 0.69 -3.90
CA GLY A 64 21.48 -0.38 -4.37
C GLY A 64 20.79 -1.57 -5.01
N ALA A 65 19.48 -1.51 -5.28
CA ALA A 65 18.82 -2.59 -6.02
C ALA A 65 19.45 -2.76 -7.40
N LYS A 66 19.68 -4.03 -7.79
CA LYS A 66 20.21 -4.39 -9.08
C LYS A 66 19.22 -4.13 -10.20
N LYS A 67 17.95 -4.40 -9.93
CA LYS A 67 16.85 -4.31 -10.89
C LYS A 67 15.52 -4.21 -10.16
N VAL A 68 14.59 -3.45 -10.71
CA VAL A 68 13.20 -3.39 -10.26
C VAL A 68 12.27 -3.76 -11.41
N ILE A 69 11.26 -4.59 -11.13
CA ILE A 69 10.06 -4.71 -11.94
C ILE A 69 8.96 -4.00 -11.18
N ALA A 70 8.29 -3.04 -11.81
CA ALA A 70 7.25 -2.23 -11.21
C ALA A 70 5.95 -2.39 -12.01
N SER A 71 4.87 -2.77 -11.36
CA SER A 71 3.60 -3.01 -12.04
C SER A 71 2.47 -2.18 -11.44
N ASP A 72 1.60 -1.69 -12.30
CA ASP A 72 0.35 -1.03 -11.93
C ASP A 72 -0.71 -1.34 -12.98
N ILE A 73 -1.98 -1.35 -12.58
CA ILE A 73 -3.10 -1.54 -13.50
C ILE A 73 -3.39 -0.29 -14.33
N SER A 74 -3.03 0.89 -13.82
CA SER A 74 -3.30 2.17 -14.45
C SER A 74 -2.23 2.56 -15.47
N SER A 75 -2.65 2.77 -16.70
CA SER A 75 -1.78 3.27 -17.76
C SER A 75 -1.24 4.66 -17.43
N LYS A 76 -2.07 5.55 -16.87
CA LYS A 76 -1.66 6.91 -16.46
C LYS A 76 -0.61 6.89 -15.34
N MET A 77 -0.74 5.96 -14.38
CA MET A 77 0.26 5.78 -13.34
C MET A 77 1.60 5.37 -13.94
N ILE A 78 1.61 4.36 -14.81
CA ILE A 78 2.81 3.86 -15.46
C ILE A 78 3.46 4.92 -16.37
N GLU A 79 2.68 5.69 -17.13
CA GLU A 79 3.20 6.80 -17.94
C GLU A 79 3.87 7.85 -17.05
N THR A 80 3.22 8.24 -15.97
CA THR A 80 3.77 9.19 -15.00
C THR A 80 5.05 8.66 -14.34
N ALA A 81 5.06 7.37 -13.95
CA ALA A 81 6.24 6.72 -13.37
C ALA A 81 7.44 6.75 -14.33
N ARG A 82 7.24 6.45 -15.60
CA ARG A 82 8.29 6.52 -16.64
C ARG A 82 8.86 7.92 -16.84
N ILE A 83 8.03 8.96 -16.64
CA ILE A 83 8.48 10.35 -16.77
C ILE A 83 9.24 10.80 -15.52
N LYS A 84 8.69 10.53 -14.34
CA LYS A 84 9.23 11.01 -13.06
C LYS A 84 10.45 10.22 -12.57
N ASN A 85 10.45 8.93 -12.78
CA ASN A 85 11.40 7.98 -12.22
C ASN A 85 12.01 7.10 -13.32
N ASN A 86 12.66 7.74 -14.29
CA ASN A 86 13.27 7.09 -15.44
C ASN A 86 14.68 6.58 -15.11
N ASP A 87 14.79 5.33 -14.69
CA ASP A 87 16.07 4.63 -14.54
C ASP A 87 16.05 3.34 -15.38
N PRO A 88 17.08 3.04 -16.18
CA PRO A 88 17.10 1.87 -17.06
C PRO A 88 17.04 0.51 -16.31
N ARG A 89 17.28 0.51 -15.00
CA ARG A 89 17.16 -0.68 -14.16
C ARG A 89 15.72 -0.95 -13.72
N ILE A 90 14.78 -0.02 -13.96
CA ILE A 90 13.35 -0.17 -13.65
C ILE A 90 12.59 -0.55 -14.91
N LYS A 91 11.94 -1.71 -14.89
CA LYS A 91 10.98 -2.12 -15.92
C LYS A 91 9.57 -1.87 -15.45
N TYR A 92 8.86 -0.91 -16.05
CA TYR A 92 7.46 -0.62 -15.76
C TYR A 92 6.53 -1.46 -16.64
N GLU A 93 5.57 -2.17 -16.01
CA GLU A 93 4.56 -3.01 -16.67
C GLU A 93 3.16 -2.53 -16.31
N CYS A 94 2.33 -2.21 -17.31
CA CYS A 94 0.92 -1.91 -17.13
C CYS A 94 0.14 -3.23 -17.15
N ILE A 95 -0.12 -3.80 -15.98
CA ILE A 95 -0.78 -5.10 -15.84
C ILE A 95 -1.50 -5.18 -14.50
N SER A 96 -2.67 -5.81 -14.47
CA SER A 96 -3.38 -6.09 -13.23
C SER A 96 -2.65 -7.17 -12.39
N PHE A 97 -2.85 -7.14 -11.07
CA PHE A 97 -2.31 -8.18 -10.20
C PHE A 97 -2.84 -9.58 -10.59
N GLU A 98 -4.12 -9.67 -10.96
CA GLU A 98 -4.77 -10.92 -11.31
C GLU A 98 -4.12 -11.59 -12.53
N GLU A 99 -3.76 -10.79 -13.54
CA GLU A 99 -3.14 -11.26 -14.79
C GLU A 99 -1.63 -11.45 -14.68
N SER A 100 -1.00 -10.84 -13.67
CA SER A 100 0.45 -10.87 -13.52
C SER A 100 0.99 -12.28 -13.21
N ASN A 101 2.10 -12.63 -13.88
CA ASN A 101 2.86 -13.84 -13.61
C ASN A 101 4.35 -13.58 -13.87
N PHE A 102 5.12 -13.47 -12.81
CA PHE A 102 6.54 -13.11 -12.86
C PHE A 102 7.50 -14.31 -12.76
N GLY A 103 6.96 -15.54 -12.81
CA GLY A 103 7.76 -16.76 -12.64
C GLY A 103 7.93 -17.19 -11.18
N GLU A 104 8.81 -18.15 -10.92
CA GLU A 104 9.04 -18.70 -9.59
C GLU A 104 10.42 -18.30 -9.07
N ALA A 105 10.49 -17.93 -7.79
CA ALA A 105 11.73 -17.61 -7.09
C ALA A 105 12.61 -16.57 -7.84
N VAL A 106 11.98 -15.51 -8.37
CA VAL A 106 12.64 -14.46 -9.15
C VAL A 106 13.14 -13.33 -8.26
N PHE A 107 12.33 -12.93 -7.26
CA PHE A 107 12.56 -11.70 -6.50
C PHE A 107 13.19 -11.99 -5.13
N ASP A 108 14.06 -11.11 -4.72
CA ASP A 108 14.59 -11.06 -3.37
C ASP A 108 13.66 -10.26 -2.44
N ILE A 109 12.97 -9.25 -2.99
CA ILE A 109 12.08 -8.37 -2.24
C ILE A 109 10.84 -8.07 -3.08
N VAL A 110 9.67 -8.12 -2.44
CA VAL A 110 8.40 -7.61 -2.96
C VAL A 110 7.93 -6.48 -2.07
N ILE A 111 7.66 -5.32 -2.66
CA ILE A 111 7.02 -4.17 -2.01
C ILE A 111 5.60 -4.05 -2.55
N CYS A 112 4.64 -3.77 -1.68
CA CYS A 112 3.26 -3.53 -2.06
C CYS A 112 2.66 -2.44 -1.18
N SER A 113 2.53 -1.23 -1.70
CA SER A 113 2.06 -0.08 -0.94
C SER A 113 0.64 0.32 -1.35
N LEU A 114 -0.31 0.25 -0.39
CA LEU A 114 -1.70 0.71 -0.55
C LEU A 114 -2.47 0.10 -1.74
N MET A 115 -2.17 -1.14 -2.10
CA MET A 115 -2.82 -1.84 -3.21
C MET A 115 -3.71 -3.01 -2.71
N ILE A 116 -3.29 -3.74 -1.67
CA ILE A 116 -3.91 -5.02 -1.25
C ILE A 116 -5.39 -4.86 -0.90
N HIS A 117 -5.79 -3.74 -0.30
CA HIS A 117 -7.20 -3.50 0.05
C HIS A 117 -8.12 -3.30 -1.17
N TYR A 118 -7.59 -3.19 -2.38
CA TYR A 118 -8.35 -3.23 -3.63
C TYR A 118 -8.51 -4.64 -4.21
N LEU A 119 -7.77 -5.64 -3.70
CA LEU A 119 -7.82 -7.01 -4.19
C LEU A 119 -8.95 -7.81 -3.52
N PRO A 120 -9.77 -8.54 -4.28
CA PRO A 120 -10.84 -9.37 -3.72
C PRO A 120 -10.32 -10.56 -2.91
N SER A 121 -9.16 -11.14 -3.27
CA SER A 121 -8.57 -12.28 -2.59
C SER A 121 -7.18 -11.96 -2.04
N TYR A 122 -7.06 -11.88 -0.72
CA TYR A 122 -5.77 -11.74 -0.05
C TYR A 122 -5.00 -13.07 -0.03
N GLN A 123 -5.70 -14.18 0.05
CA GLN A 123 -5.09 -15.51 -0.01
C GLN A 123 -4.36 -15.74 -1.36
N ASP A 124 -4.98 -15.33 -2.48
CA ASP A 124 -4.33 -15.43 -3.79
C ASP A 124 -3.13 -14.49 -3.91
N PHE A 125 -3.21 -13.30 -3.28
CA PHE A 125 -2.07 -12.40 -3.18
C PHE A 125 -0.90 -13.07 -2.47
N VAL A 126 -1.13 -13.64 -1.29
CA VAL A 126 -0.09 -14.31 -0.50
C VAL A 126 0.51 -15.50 -1.28
N LYS A 127 -0.33 -16.33 -1.91
CA LYS A 127 0.13 -17.48 -2.73
C LYS A 127 1.01 -17.05 -3.91
N LYS A 128 0.57 -16.03 -4.68
CA LYS A 128 1.34 -15.54 -5.83
C LYS A 128 2.66 -14.92 -5.40
N VAL A 129 2.65 -14.07 -4.38
CA VAL A 129 3.87 -13.43 -3.88
C VAL A 129 4.84 -14.46 -3.32
N ASN A 130 4.36 -15.45 -2.57
CA ASN A 130 5.21 -16.55 -2.10
C ASN A 130 5.87 -17.28 -3.28
N LYS A 131 5.11 -17.61 -4.32
CA LYS A 131 5.66 -18.27 -5.52
C LYS A 131 6.76 -17.43 -6.18
N TRP A 132 6.59 -16.12 -6.28
CA TRP A 132 7.54 -15.23 -6.97
C TRP A 132 8.80 -14.93 -6.15
N LEU A 133 8.69 -14.94 -4.82
CA LEU A 133 9.82 -14.72 -3.93
C LEU A 133 10.75 -15.94 -3.89
N LYS A 134 12.04 -15.67 -3.78
CA LYS A 134 13.06 -16.66 -3.39
C LYS A 134 12.86 -17.04 -1.92
N THR A 135 13.28 -18.24 -1.52
CA THR A 135 13.38 -18.57 -0.08
C THR A 135 14.31 -17.59 0.63
N GLY A 136 13.88 -17.10 1.79
CA GLY A 136 14.55 -16.02 2.52
C GLY A 136 14.28 -14.62 1.99
N GLY A 137 13.52 -14.49 0.90
CA GLY A 137 13.09 -13.19 0.35
C GLY A 137 12.03 -12.51 1.21
N TYR A 138 11.90 -11.20 1.06
CA TYR A 138 11.02 -10.37 1.89
C TYR A 138 9.81 -9.86 1.14
N LEU A 139 8.66 -9.92 1.79
CA LEU A 139 7.46 -9.15 1.44
C LEU A 139 7.31 -8.02 2.44
N VAL A 140 7.27 -6.78 1.96
CA VAL A 140 6.91 -5.61 2.78
C VAL A 140 5.70 -4.93 2.16
N PHE A 141 4.65 -4.76 2.95
CA PHE A 141 3.47 -4.05 2.48
C PHE A 141 2.91 -3.09 3.51
N ASN A 142 2.20 -2.08 3.04
CA ASN A 142 1.29 -1.30 3.86
C ASN A 142 -0.11 -1.31 3.25
N VAL A 143 -1.09 -1.35 4.12
CA VAL A 143 -2.52 -1.33 3.76
C VAL A 143 -3.26 -0.40 4.70
N GLU A 144 -4.45 0.03 4.31
CA GLU A 144 -5.35 0.67 5.25
C GLU A 144 -5.65 -0.28 6.41
N HIS A 145 -5.57 0.24 7.63
CA HIS A 145 -5.73 -0.56 8.84
C HIS A 145 -7.16 -1.14 8.96
N PRO A 146 -7.32 -2.36 9.49
CA PRO A 146 -8.64 -2.96 9.71
C PRO A 146 -9.63 -2.09 10.51
N VAL A 147 -9.16 -1.35 11.51
CA VAL A 147 -9.99 -0.37 12.22
C VAL A 147 -10.51 0.72 11.29
N PHE A 148 -9.68 1.18 10.36
CA PHE A 148 -10.05 2.24 9.41
C PHE A 148 -11.02 1.74 8.33
N THR A 149 -10.92 0.47 7.92
CA THR A 149 -11.76 -0.11 6.86
C THR A 149 -13.03 -0.80 7.36
N ALA A 150 -13.21 -1.00 8.67
CA ALA A 150 -14.32 -1.74 9.24
C ALA A 150 -15.67 -1.12 8.83
N LYS A 151 -15.82 0.20 9.03
CA LYS A 151 -16.95 0.98 8.51
C LYS A 151 -16.61 1.53 7.14
N GLY A 152 -17.48 1.32 6.16
CA GLY A 152 -17.20 1.57 4.74
C GLY A 152 -16.91 3.02 4.39
N ASP A 153 -17.58 3.99 5.02
CA ASP A 153 -17.42 5.41 4.73
C ASP A 153 -16.04 5.97 5.16
N GLN A 154 -15.37 5.31 6.10
CA GLN A 154 -14.03 5.69 6.59
C GLN A 154 -13.98 7.12 7.16
N ASP A 155 -15.11 7.60 7.70
CA ASP A 155 -15.25 8.95 8.20
C ASP A 155 -15.48 8.97 9.71
N TRP A 156 -15.23 10.14 10.31
CA TRP A 156 -15.48 10.42 11.71
C TRP A 156 -16.97 10.53 12.00
N TYR A 157 -17.34 10.30 13.25
CA TYR A 157 -18.65 10.69 13.75
C TYR A 157 -18.58 12.09 14.35
N TYR A 158 -19.47 12.97 13.91
CA TYR A 158 -19.54 14.36 14.32
C TYR A 158 -20.77 14.61 15.21
N ASN A 159 -20.59 15.43 16.24
CA ASN A 159 -21.70 15.89 17.07
C ASN A 159 -22.55 16.95 16.33
N GLU A 160 -23.63 17.41 16.99
CA GLU A 160 -24.53 18.43 16.40
C GLU A 160 -23.83 19.77 16.11
N ALA A 161 -22.72 20.07 16.76
CA ALA A 161 -21.90 21.26 16.52
C ALA A 161 -20.90 21.08 15.38
N GLY A 162 -20.82 19.89 14.76
CA GLY A 162 -19.87 19.57 13.68
C GLY A 162 -18.46 19.26 14.19
N GLU A 163 -18.29 18.96 15.47
CA GLU A 163 -17.00 18.60 16.06
C GLU A 163 -16.81 17.09 16.03
N ILE A 164 -15.57 16.62 15.82
CA ILE A 164 -15.21 15.20 15.83
C ILE A 164 -15.45 14.60 17.22
N GLU A 165 -16.39 13.69 17.35
CA GLU A 165 -16.69 13.01 18.59
C GLU A 165 -15.87 11.72 18.75
N HIS A 166 -15.95 10.80 17.78
CA HIS A 166 -15.18 9.55 17.77
C HIS A 166 -15.05 8.98 16.35
N PHE A 167 -14.15 7.99 16.17
CA PHE A 167 -14.07 7.20 14.95
C PHE A 167 -14.87 5.91 15.13
N PRO A 168 -15.97 5.70 14.39
CA PRO A 168 -16.81 4.53 14.55
C PRO A 168 -16.15 3.27 13.96
N VAL A 169 -16.14 2.18 14.73
CA VAL A 169 -15.75 0.86 14.26
C VAL A 169 -16.99 -0.03 14.29
N ASP A 170 -17.42 -0.48 13.10
CA ASP A 170 -18.58 -1.33 12.96
C ASP A 170 -18.34 -2.42 11.90
N ASN A 171 -19.03 -3.56 12.03
CA ASN A 171 -18.91 -4.69 11.11
C ASN A 171 -17.48 -5.26 10.96
N TYR A 172 -16.63 -5.13 11.97
CA TYR A 172 -15.21 -5.52 11.95
C TYR A 172 -15.00 -7.00 11.60
N TYR A 173 -15.90 -7.89 11.99
CA TYR A 173 -15.78 -9.32 11.70
C TYR A 173 -16.39 -9.74 10.36
N LEU A 174 -17.08 -8.83 9.67
CA LEU A 174 -17.67 -9.10 8.37
C LEU A 174 -16.66 -8.74 7.28
N GLU A 175 -15.85 -9.72 6.86
CA GLU A 175 -14.83 -9.56 5.83
C GLU A 175 -15.44 -9.61 4.44
N GLU A 176 -15.74 -8.44 3.91
CA GLU A 176 -16.37 -8.29 2.59
C GLU A 176 -15.97 -6.95 1.93
N LYS A 177 -16.51 -6.72 0.75
CA LYS A 177 -16.33 -5.43 0.07
C LYS A 177 -16.98 -4.29 0.85
N ARG A 178 -16.33 -3.15 0.84
CA ARG A 178 -16.82 -1.85 1.35
C ARG A 178 -16.85 -0.85 0.22
N GLU A 179 -17.89 -0.03 0.21
CA GLU A 179 -17.91 1.17 -0.62
C GLU A 179 -17.37 2.32 0.24
N ALA A 180 -16.23 2.85 -0.15
CA ALA A 180 -15.59 4.00 0.51
C ALA A 180 -15.64 5.22 -0.41
N VAL A 181 -15.48 6.41 0.16
CA VAL A 181 -15.32 7.65 -0.62
C VAL A 181 -13.85 8.05 -0.56
N PHE A 182 -13.19 8.09 -1.71
CA PHE A 182 -11.82 8.56 -1.83
C PHE A 182 -11.71 9.61 -2.94
N LEU A 183 -11.17 10.77 -2.61
CA LEU A 183 -11.10 11.94 -3.50
C LEU A 183 -12.46 12.37 -4.07
N GLY A 184 -13.54 12.17 -3.30
CA GLY A 184 -14.92 12.49 -3.70
C GLY A 184 -15.55 11.48 -4.65
N GLU A 185 -14.91 10.34 -4.89
CA GLU A 185 -15.43 9.27 -5.75
C GLU A 185 -15.64 7.99 -4.95
N LYS A 186 -16.68 7.24 -5.33
CA LYS A 186 -16.90 5.90 -4.77
C LYS A 186 -15.86 4.92 -5.25
N VAL A 187 -15.21 4.25 -4.31
CA VAL A 187 -14.23 3.19 -4.56
C VAL A 187 -14.60 1.95 -3.79
N ILE A 188 -14.35 0.79 -4.38
CA ILE A 188 -14.56 -0.49 -3.71
C ILE A 188 -13.25 -0.89 -3.04
N LYS A 189 -13.32 -1.17 -1.74
CA LYS A 189 -12.24 -1.75 -0.95
C LYS A 189 -12.71 -3.05 -0.31
N TYR A 190 -11.78 -3.90 0.06
CA TYR A 190 -12.06 -5.17 0.73
C TYR A 190 -11.53 -5.10 2.16
N HIS A 191 -12.47 -5.06 3.10
CA HIS A 191 -12.15 -5.11 4.52
C HIS A 191 -11.71 -6.51 4.92
N ARG A 192 -10.68 -6.59 5.76
CA ARG A 192 -10.18 -7.81 6.40
C ARG A 192 -9.78 -7.50 7.83
N THR A 193 -9.92 -8.48 8.71
CA THR A 193 -9.46 -8.33 10.09
C THR A 193 -7.93 -8.35 10.17
N LEU A 194 -7.37 -7.84 11.26
CA LEU A 194 -5.94 -7.97 11.55
C LEU A 194 -5.53 -9.45 11.59
N THR A 195 -6.38 -10.30 12.16
CA THR A 195 -6.17 -11.75 12.23
C THR A 195 -5.99 -12.36 10.84
N THR A 196 -6.83 -11.99 9.88
CA THR A 196 -6.72 -12.48 8.50
C THR A 196 -5.43 -12.02 7.83
N TYR A 197 -5.05 -10.74 7.98
CA TYR A 197 -3.78 -10.26 7.40
C TYR A 197 -2.57 -11.04 7.93
N LEU A 198 -2.52 -11.32 9.24
CA LEU A 198 -1.36 -11.99 9.83
C LEU A 198 -1.38 -13.50 9.61
N ASN A 199 -2.52 -14.16 9.80
CA ASN A 199 -2.59 -15.63 9.71
C ASN A 199 -2.48 -16.14 8.28
N GLU A 200 -2.99 -15.41 7.27
CA GLU A 200 -2.80 -15.82 5.87
C GLU A 200 -1.31 -15.77 5.47
N LEU A 201 -0.51 -14.86 6.01
CA LEU A 201 0.94 -14.87 5.81
C LEU A 201 1.57 -16.12 6.42
N LEU A 202 1.27 -16.42 7.69
CA LEU A 202 1.80 -17.59 8.39
C LEU A 202 1.41 -18.89 7.66
N ASN A 203 0.15 -19.02 7.27
CA ASN A 203 -0.36 -20.16 6.52
C ASN A 203 0.24 -20.25 5.11
N GLY A 204 0.59 -19.11 4.53
CA GLY A 204 1.18 -18.98 3.20
C GLY A 204 2.69 -19.18 3.14
N GLY A 205 3.34 -19.64 4.23
CA GLY A 205 4.78 -19.93 4.25
C GLY A 205 5.67 -18.70 4.47
N PHE A 206 5.17 -17.75 5.27
CA PHE A 206 5.93 -16.58 5.69
C PHE A 206 6.15 -16.57 7.20
N GLU A 207 7.30 -16.08 7.62
CA GLU A 207 7.58 -15.63 8.98
C GLU A 207 7.33 -14.14 9.08
N ILE A 208 6.54 -13.70 10.04
CA ILE A 208 6.29 -12.27 10.28
C ILE A 208 7.49 -11.69 11.04
N ILE A 209 8.17 -10.73 10.45
CA ILE A 209 9.35 -10.08 11.02
C ILE A 209 8.96 -8.85 11.84
N GLN A 210 8.08 -8.01 11.29
CA GLN A 210 7.60 -6.81 11.98
C GLN A 210 6.16 -6.49 11.58
N VAL A 211 5.40 -5.98 12.55
CA VAL A 211 4.09 -5.36 12.37
C VAL A 211 4.18 -3.95 12.97
N LYS A 212 3.74 -2.94 12.22
CA LYS A 212 3.76 -1.53 12.65
C LYS A 212 2.44 -0.86 12.32
N GLU A 213 2.01 -0.02 13.23
CA GLU A 213 0.91 0.93 13.06
C GLU A 213 1.51 2.34 13.06
N PRO A 214 1.79 2.94 11.90
CA PRO A 214 2.42 4.25 11.85
C PRO A 214 1.48 5.32 12.40
N THR A 215 2.01 6.17 13.26
CA THR A 215 1.34 7.37 13.75
C THR A 215 1.78 8.59 12.96
N VAL A 216 1.08 9.71 13.12
CA VAL A 216 1.53 10.99 12.57
C VAL A 216 2.86 11.38 13.20
N SER A 217 3.84 11.77 12.39
CA SER A 217 5.15 12.18 12.89
C SER A 217 5.07 13.49 13.67
N SER A 218 5.98 13.68 14.64
CA SER A 218 6.04 14.93 15.42
C SER A 218 6.20 16.16 14.52
N ASN A 219 7.00 16.07 13.46
CA ASN A 219 7.18 17.17 12.50
C ASN A 219 5.88 17.49 11.74
N ALA A 220 5.12 16.46 11.35
CA ALA A 220 3.83 16.66 10.70
C ALA A 220 2.80 17.29 11.65
N LEU A 221 2.78 16.92 12.93
CA LEU A 221 1.92 17.55 13.93
C LEU A 221 2.27 19.01 14.20
N ILE A 222 3.56 19.37 14.14
CA ILE A 222 4.00 20.76 14.29
C ILE A 222 3.56 21.60 13.08
N ALA A 223 3.71 21.05 11.87
CA ALA A 223 3.33 21.72 10.62
C ALA A 223 1.81 21.78 10.42
N HIS A 224 1.10 20.77 10.91
CA HIS A 224 -0.33 20.53 10.72
C HIS A 224 -0.99 20.12 12.03
N PRO A 225 -1.26 21.06 12.97
CA PRO A 225 -1.88 20.76 14.27
C PRO A 225 -3.26 20.10 14.16
N GLU A 226 -3.96 20.26 13.02
CA GLU A 226 -5.23 19.62 12.71
C GLU A 226 -5.11 18.09 12.61
N PHE A 227 -3.91 17.55 12.39
CA PHE A 227 -3.67 16.10 12.36
C PHE A 227 -3.71 15.43 13.73
N LYS A 228 -3.95 16.18 14.82
CA LYS A 228 -4.07 15.62 16.18
C LYS A 228 -5.10 14.51 16.28
N ASP A 229 -6.21 14.60 15.53
CA ASP A 229 -7.27 13.61 15.55
C ASP A 229 -6.85 12.30 14.88
N GLU A 230 -5.88 12.32 13.97
CA GLU A 230 -5.30 11.12 13.39
C GLU A 230 -4.56 10.22 14.41
N LEU A 231 -4.20 10.75 15.58
CA LEU A 231 -3.64 9.97 16.69
C LEU A 231 -4.68 9.13 17.44
N ARG A 232 -5.97 9.34 17.18
CA ARG A 232 -7.07 8.68 17.91
C ARG A 232 -7.42 7.30 17.33
N ARG A 233 -6.89 6.98 16.14
CA ARG A 233 -7.09 5.68 15.47
C ARG A 233 -5.93 5.32 14.56
N PRO A 234 -5.62 4.03 14.36
CA PRO A 234 -4.66 3.62 13.34
C PRO A 234 -5.30 3.77 11.94
N MET A 235 -4.58 4.43 11.02
CA MET A 235 -5.00 4.55 9.63
C MET A 235 -4.35 3.47 8.74
N MET A 236 -3.12 3.10 9.05
CA MET A 236 -2.30 2.20 8.24
C MET A 236 -1.77 1.03 9.06
N LEU A 237 -1.60 -0.10 8.38
CA LEU A 237 -0.92 -1.28 8.89
C LEU A 237 0.25 -1.60 7.96
N ILE A 238 1.46 -1.69 8.53
CA ILE A 238 2.67 -2.10 7.82
C ILE A 238 3.09 -3.47 8.32
N VAL A 239 3.37 -4.38 7.40
CA VAL A 239 3.89 -5.72 7.71
C VAL A 239 5.13 -5.99 6.89
N SER A 240 6.18 -6.48 7.56
CA SER A 240 7.36 -7.08 6.94
C SER A 240 7.37 -8.56 7.27
N ALA A 241 7.44 -9.39 6.24
CA ALA A 241 7.44 -10.84 6.36
C ALA A 241 8.53 -11.46 5.47
N ARG A 242 9.07 -12.61 5.87
CA ARG A 242 10.12 -13.34 5.15
C ARG A 242 9.58 -14.69 4.71
N LYS A 243 9.81 -15.08 3.47
CA LYS A 243 9.50 -16.44 2.97
C LYS A 243 10.41 -17.46 3.63
N ILE A 244 9.83 -18.50 4.23
CA ILE A 244 10.53 -19.66 4.82
C ILE A 244 10.70 -20.81 3.84
#